data_450e61ef661a876460bd982138de88a1
#
_entry.id   450e61ef661a876460bd982138de88a1
#
_cell.length_a   1.000
_cell.length_b   1.000
_cell.length_c   1.000
_cell.angle_alpha   90.00
_cell.angle_beta   90.00
_cell.angle_gamma   90.00
#
_symmetry.space_group_name_H-M   'P 1'
#
loop_
_entity.id
_entity.type
_entity.pdbx_description
1 polymer ?
#
loop_
_entity_poly.entity_id
_entity_poly.type
_entity_poly.pdbx_seq_one_letter_code
_entity_poly.pdbx_strand_id
1 'polypeptide(L)'
;MLAKSVPDIPPGMLYEPKWDGFRSIVFRDGDDVEIGSRNERPMTRYFPELVAGFRRELPPRCVLDGEIVVVRGPGLDFEALQQRIHPAKSRVTLLAEQTPASFIAFDVLAMGDDDLREQPFQVRRAALESALAEAGPPVFVTPATDDEAVARTWFEQFEGAGLDGVAAKPPGLRYRADQRVMFKIKHARTADCVVAGFRWHKSGPVVGSLLLGLYEEGGDLNHVGVAASFPMTRRRALLDELAPYRMDGFDGHPWGAWAGSIVGNPAAMAGPGSGAPGSGAPGSGAPDPAVAGRLPGGLSRWNRDKDLSWQPLRPELVCEVAYDHMEGSRFRHTAQFRRWRPDREPRSCTYAQLDRPVSFELAQVLSAR
;
A
#
# COMPACT_ATOMS: atom_id res chain seq x y z
N MET A 1 4.38 17.81 -3.68
CA MET A 1 5.62 17.34 -4.38
C MET A 1 5.59 15.82 -4.48
N LEU A 2 6.31 15.23 -5.45
CA LEU A 2 6.45 13.77 -5.65
C LEU A 2 7.92 13.37 -5.49
N ALA A 3 8.14 12.08 -5.17
CA ALA A 3 9.48 11.53 -5.02
C ALA A 3 9.90 10.68 -6.24
N LYS A 4 11.18 10.79 -6.63
CA LYS A 4 11.86 9.90 -7.55
C LYS A 4 12.54 8.78 -6.74
N SER A 5 12.41 7.53 -7.16
CA SER A 5 13.17 6.43 -6.55
C SER A 5 14.65 6.52 -6.94
N VAL A 6 15.51 6.37 -5.94
CA VAL A 6 16.98 6.26 -6.10
C VAL A 6 17.45 5.04 -5.30
N PRO A 7 18.56 4.40 -5.72
CA PRO A 7 19.03 3.17 -5.06
C PRO A 7 19.66 3.44 -3.69
N ASP A 8 20.31 4.58 -3.52
CA ASP A 8 21.07 4.94 -2.32
C ASP A 8 20.63 6.28 -1.74
N ILE A 9 20.97 6.54 -0.48
CA ILE A 9 20.74 7.80 0.21
C ILE A 9 21.63 8.86 -0.41
N PRO A 10 21.08 9.91 -1.08
CA PRO A 10 21.87 10.97 -1.67
C PRO A 10 22.42 11.89 -0.57
N PRO A 11 23.66 12.39 -0.67
CA PRO A 11 24.25 13.27 0.33
C PRO A 11 23.66 14.68 0.31
N GLY A 12 23.79 15.41 1.44
CA GLY A 12 23.45 16.82 1.54
C GLY A 12 21.96 17.14 1.48
N MET A 13 21.12 16.23 1.94
CA MET A 13 19.67 16.38 2.00
C MET A 13 19.17 16.55 3.43
N LEU A 14 17.92 16.94 3.59
CA LEU A 14 17.15 16.68 4.80
C LEU A 14 16.41 15.35 4.62
N TYR A 15 16.61 14.45 5.56
CA TYR A 15 16.08 13.09 5.52
C TYR A 15 14.95 12.93 6.51
N GLU A 16 13.93 12.20 6.12
CA GLU A 16 12.76 11.88 6.94
C GLU A 16 12.42 10.41 6.78
N PRO A 17 11.85 9.74 7.79
CA PRO A 17 11.25 8.42 7.61
C PRO A 17 10.16 8.48 6.54
N LYS A 18 10.11 7.49 5.67
CA LYS A 18 9.06 7.42 4.66
C LYS A 18 7.85 6.68 5.22
N TRP A 19 6.86 7.47 5.62
CA TRP A 19 5.58 6.98 6.11
C TRP A 19 4.79 6.26 5.01
N ASP A 20 4.03 5.25 5.41
CA ASP A 20 3.17 4.48 4.53
C ASP A 20 1.71 4.61 4.97
N GLY A 21 0.99 5.51 4.33
CA GLY A 21 -0.36 5.88 4.69
C GLY A 21 -1.13 6.55 3.54
N PHE A 22 -1.99 7.48 3.89
CA PHE A 22 -2.69 8.34 2.93
C PHE A 22 -2.12 9.76 3.00
N ARG A 23 -1.31 10.13 2.01
CA ARG A 23 -0.87 11.51 1.90
C ARG A 23 -2.03 12.46 1.79
N SER A 24 -2.01 13.49 2.63
CA SER A 24 -3.11 14.41 2.81
C SER A 24 -2.63 15.85 2.98
N ILE A 25 -3.33 16.77 2.35
CA ILE A 25 -3.21 18.19 2.63
C ILE A 25 -4.34 18.56 3.59
N VAL A 26 -3.98 19.16 4.71
CA VAL A 26 -4.92 19.64 5.74
C VAL A 26 -4.99 21.15 5.64
N PHE A 27 -6.19 21.65 5.48
CA PHE A 27 -6.52 23.08 5.52
C PHE A 27 -7.29 23.35 6.82
N ARG A 28 -6.86 24.37 7.56
CA ARG A 28 -7.59 24.88 8.71
C ARG A 28 -7.77 26.39 8.62
N ASP A 29 -9.01 26.87 8.80
CA ASP A 29 -9.36 28.28 8.96
C ASP A 29 -10.39 28.40 10.08
N GLY A 30 -9.95 28.80 11.27
CA GLY A 30 -10.76 28.77 12.48
C GLY A 30 -11.22 27.37 12.86
N ASP A 31 -12.53 27.14 12.85
CA ASP A 31 -13.16 25.85 13.11
C ASP A 31 -13.34 24.99 11.85
N ASP A 32 -13.17 25.59 10.67
CA ASP A 32 -13.27 24.88 9.42
C ASP A 32 -12.00 24.08 9.16
N VAL A 33 -12.20 22.79 8.88
CA VAL A 33 -11.12 21.84 8.60
C VAL A 33 -11.47 21.03 7.35
N GLU A 34 -10.59 21.06 6.37
CA GLU A 34 -10.66 20.20 5.20
C GLU A 34 -9.44 19.27 5.11
N ILE A 35 -9.67 18.01 4.71
CA ILE A 35 -8.64 17.03 4.43
C ILE A 35 -8.78 16.62 2.97
N GLY A 36 -7.82 17.00 2.16
CA GLY A 36 -7.71 16.61 0.75
C GLY A 36 -6.69 15.49 0.55
N SER A 37 -7.04 14.48 -0.28
CA SER A 37 -6.05 13.48 -0.71
C SER A 37 -5.11 14.05 -1.76
N ARG A 38 -4.02 13.34 -2.06
CA ARG A 38 -3.09 13.68 -3.14
C ARG A 38 -3.77 13.92 -4.51
N ASN A 39 -4.92 13.28 -4.75
CA ASN A 39 -5.69 13.41 -5.99
C ASN A 39 -6.89 14.36 -5.81
N GLU A 40 -6.80 15.30 -4.91
CA GLU A 40 -7.84 16.32 -4.61
C GLU A 40 -9.21 15.74 -4.24
N ARG A 41 -9.25 14.48 -3.79
CA ARG A 41 -10.49 13.88 -3.31
C ARG A 41 -10.71 14.24 -1.85
N PRO A 42 -11.91 14.70 -1.47
CA PRO A 42 -12.21 15.06 -0.09
C PRO A 42 -12.17 13.82 0.80
N MET A 43 -11.41 13.89 1.89
CA MET A 43 -11.27 12.82 2.87
C MET A 43 -11.82 13.18 4.26
N THR A 44 -12.19 14.41 4.50
CA THR A 44 -12.66 14.95 5.79
C THR A 44 -13.69 14.06 6.48
N ARG A 45 -14.68 13.57 5.73
CA ARG A 45 -15.75 12.72 6.26
C ARG A 45 -15.30 11.38 6.85
N TYR A 46 -14.13 10.90 6.46
CA TYR A 46 -13.63 9.58 6.85
C TYR A 46 -12.80 9.58 8.13
N PHE A 47 -12.40 10.78 8.59
CA PHE A 47 -11.51 10.96 9.73
C PHE A 47 -12.05 12.02 10.72
N PRO A 48 -13.27 11.81 11.30
CA PRO A 48 -13.87 12.80 12.22
C PRO A 48 -13.01 13.03 13.46
N GLU A 49 -12.29 12.03 13.94
CA GLU A 49 -11.35 12.15 15.06
C GLU A 49 -10.15 13.05 14.73
N LEU A 50 -9.65 13.00 13.49
CA LEU A 50 -8.60 13.92 13.04
C LEU A 50 -9.10 15.34 12.91
N VAL A 51 -10.33 15.54 12.42
CA VAL A 51 -10.94 16.89 12.38
C VAL A 51 -11.02 17.49 13.77
N ALA A 52 -11.46 16.73 14.77
CA ALA A 52 -11.47 17.18 16.16
C ALA A 52 -10.06 17.44 16.70
N GLY A 53 -9.09 16.57 16.38
CA GLY A 53 -7.68 16.75 16.72
C GLY A 53 -7.08 18.00 16.10
N PHE A 54 -7.34 18.25 14.81
CA PHE A 54 -6.81 19.43 14.11
C PHE A 54 -7.31 20.74 14.68
N ARG A 55 -8.59 20.81 15.08
CA ARG A 55 -9.14 21.98 15.77
C ARG A 55 -8.45 22.27 17.10
N ARG A 56 -7.97 21.26 17.78
CA ARG A 56 -7.32 21.38 19.09
C ARG A 56 -5.82 21.67 18.96
N GLU A 57 -5.14 20.96 18.03
CA GLU A 57 -3.69 20.90 18.01
C GLU A 57 -3.02 21.80 16.96
N LEU A 58 -3.71 22.14 15.86
CA LEU A 58 -3.09 22.96 14.81
C LEU A 58 -3.27 24.47 15.08
N PRO A 59 -2.38 25.32 14.51
CA PRO A 59 -2.63 26.76 14.45
C PRO A 59 -3.97 27.08 13.78
N PRO A 60 -4.67 28.16 14.19
CA PRO A 60 -6.04 28.46 13.73
C PRO A 60 -6.15 28.70 12.21
N ARG A 61 -5.05 29.07 11.55
CA ARG A 61 -4.98 29.24 10.08
C ARG A 61 -3.69 28.64 9.55
N CYS A 62 -3.79 27.49 8.89
CA CYS A 62 -2.63 26.81 8.33
C CYS A 62 -2.99 25.85 7.21
N VAL A 63 -2.00 25.55 6.36
CA VAL A 63 -2.07 24.46 5.37
C VAL A 63 -0.86 23.57 5.56
N LEU A 64 -1.10 22.31 5.89
CA LEU A 64 -0.08 21.32 6.17
C LEU A 64 -0.12 20.17 5.15
N ASP A 65 1.05 19.63 4.78
CA ASP A 65 1.21 18.41 4.00
C ASP A 65 1.73 17.30 4.94
N GLY A 66 1.06 16.16 4.93
CA GLY A 66 1.40 15.07 5.84
C GLY A 66 0.86 13.73 5.37
N GLU A 67 1.03 12.74 6.22
CA GLU A 67 0.54 11.38 6.00
C GLU A 67 -0.47 11.00 7.10
N ILE A 68 -1.65 10.53 6.71
CA ILE A 68 -2.59 9.91 7.63
C ILE A 68 -2.22 8.44 7.76
N VAL A 69 -2.05 7.99 8.99
CA VAL A 69 -1.67 6.61 9.32
C VAL A 69 -2.60 6.01 10.37
N VAL A 70 -2.69 4.70 10.44
CA VAL A 70 -3.28 3.96 11.56
C VAL A 70 -2.17 3.14 12.19
N VAL A 71 -2.07 3.22 13.52
CA VAL A 71 -1.11 2.46 14.31
C VAL A 71 -1.83 1.30 14.98
N ARG A 72 -1.25 0.10 14.88
CA ARG A 72 -1.76 -1.09 15.56
C ARG A 72 -0.61 -1.94 16.07
N GLY A 73 -0.61 -2.18 17.39
CA GLY A 73 0.54 -2.82 18.01
C GLY A 73 1.82 -1.99 17.81
N PRO A 74 2.95 -2.61 17.44
CA PRO A 74 4.23 -1.90 17.34
C PRO A 74 4.40 -1.05 16.07
N GLY A 75 3.49 -1.14 15.07
CA GLY A 75 3.72 -0.54 13.76
C GLY A 75 2.49 0.02 13.07
N LEU A 76 2.67 0.40 11.81
CA LEU A 76 1.63 0.90 10.94
C LEU A 76 0.75 -0.24 10.42
N ASP A 77 -0.58 -0.03 10.41
CA ASP A 77 -1.56 -0.94 9.84
C ASP A 77 -2.30 -0.26 8.67
N PHE A 78 -1.77 -0.46 7.48
CA PHE A 78 -2.35 0.14 6.28
C PHE A 78 -3.68 -0.53 5.88
N GLU A 79 -3.89 -1.81 6.18
CA GLU A 79 -5.16 -2.48 5.91
C GLU A 79 -6.27 -1.87 6.76
N ALA A 80 -6.02 -1.63 8.04
CA ALA A 80 -6.94 -0.90 8.91
C ALA A 80 -7.20 0.52 8.38
N LEU A 81 -6.16 1.22 7.91
CA LEU A 81 -6.31 2.54 7.30
C LEU A 81 -7.19 2.49 6.03
N GLN A 82 -7.01 1.51 5.16
CA GLN A 82 -7.85 1.36 3.96
C GLN A 82 -9.32 1.14 4.31
N GLN A 83 -9.62 0.43 5.39
CA GLN A 83 -10.98 0.19 5.84
C GLN A 83 -11.69 1.47 6.30
N ARG A 84 -10.95 2.54 6.64
CA ARG A 84 -11.51 3.85 7.04
C ARG A 84 -12.31 4.51 5.91
N ILE A 85 -11.97 4.25 4.66
CA ILE A 85 -12.69 4.80 3.49
C ILE A 85 -13.98 4.01 3.29
N HIS A 86 -15.06 4.40 4.00
CA HIS A 86 -16.32 3.68 3.96
C HIS A 86 -17.51 4.59 3.59
N PRO A 87 -18.49 4.16 2.76
CA PRO A 87 -19.64 4.99 2.36
C PRO A 87 -20.62 5.25 3.52
N ALA A 88 -20.82 4.28 4.43
CA ALA A 88 -21.76 4.40 5.53
C ALA A 88 -21.16 5.21 6.70
N LYS A 89 -21.86 6.27 7.14
CA LYS A 89 -21.44 7.16 8.24
C LYS A 89 -21.29 6.39 9.56
N SER A 90 -22.21 5.47 9.88
CA SER A 90 -22.13 4.66 11.10
C SER A 90 -20.86 3.82 11.17
N ARG A 91 -20.43 3.24 10.03
CA ARG A 91 -19.18 2.48 9.99
C ARG A 91 -17.95 3.38 10.14
N VAL A 92 -17.98 4.58 9.56
CA VAL A 92 -16.89 5.58 9.75
C VAL A 92 -16.77 5.95 11.23
N THR A 93 -17.88 6.25 11.91
CA THR A 93 -17.86 6.58 13.33
C THR A 93 -17.30 5.44 14.17
N LEU A 94 -17.76 4.20 13.95
CA LEU A 94 -17.27 3.03 14.66
C LEU A 94 -15.76 2.83 14.44
N LEU A 95 -15.27 2.97 13.21
CA LEU A 95 -13.85 2.80 12.90
C LEU A 95 -12.99 3.96 13.45
N ALA A 96 -13.55 5.17 13.59
CA ALA A 96 -12.85 6.28 14.23
C ALA A 96 -12.54 6.01 15.73
N GLU A 97 -13.39 5.20 16.37
CA GLU A 97 -13.19 4.77 17.77
C GLU A 97 -12.28 3.53 17.86
N GLN A 98 -12.50 2.54 16.99
CA GLN A 98 -11.77 1.24 17.06
C GLN A 98 -10.36 1.29 16.50
N THR A 99 -10.15 2.08 15.45
CA THR A 99 -8.87 2.24 14.73
C THR A 99 -8.61 3.71 14.45
N PRO A 100 -8.43 4.54 15.50
CA PRO A 100 -8.21 5.97 15.31
C PRO A 100 -6.95 6.22 14.46
N ALA A 101 -7.05 7.23 13.60
CA ALA A 101 -5.93 7.64 12.76
C ALA A 101 -5.07 8.70 13.46
N SER A 102 -3.82 8.79 13.04
CA SER A 102 -2.89 9.86 13.38
C SER A 102 -2.45 10.59 12.12
N PHE A 103 -2.04 11.83 12.25
CA PHE A 103 -1.51 12.64 11.18
C PHE A 103 -0.05 13.00 11.46
N ILE A 104 0.81 12.67 10.51
CA ILE A 104 2.25 12.92 10.57
C ILE A 104 2.56 14.06 9.61
N ALA A 105 2.74 15.26 10.13
CA ALA A 105 3.08 16.44 9.34
C ALA A 105 4.55 16.41 8.91
N PHE A 106 4.83 16.71 7.65
CA PHE A 106 6.19 16.77 7.11
C PHE A 106 6.47 18.02 6.25
N ASP A 107 5.50 18.87 6.02
CA ASP A 107 5.66 20.17 5.35
C ASP A 107 4.57 21.15 5.76
N VAL A 108 4.87 22.45 5.71
CA VAL A 108 3.89 23.52 5.89
C VAL A 108 3.86 24.38 4.63
N LEU A 109 2.67 24.63 4.11
CA LEU A 109 2.46 25.33 2.85
C LEU A 109 1.98 26.76 3.04
N ALA A 110 1.23 26.99 4.12
CA ALA A 110 0.80 28.34 4.54
C ALA A 110 0.62 28.42 6.06
N MET A 111 0.85 29.59 6.63
CA MET A 111 0.68 29.89 8.04
C MET A 111 0.11 31.31 8.20
N GLY A 112 -1.06 31.44 8.84
CA GLY A 112 -1.78 32.71 8.85
C GLY A 112 -2.07 33.18 7.42
N ASP A 113 -1.60 34.39 7.09
CA ASP A 113 -1.74 34.97 5.75
C ASP A 113 -0.52 34.71 4.84
N ASP A 114 0.52 34.03 5.36
CA ASP A 114 1.78 33.82 4.64
C ASP A 114 1.73 32.53 3.81
N ASP A 115 1.92 32.65 2.50
CA ASP A 115 2.16 31.53 1.60
C ASP A 115 3.65 31.15 1.63
N LEU A 116 3.95 29.98 2.17
CA LEU A 116 5.32 29.49 2.35
C LEU A 116 5.84 28.65 1.18
N ARG A 117 5.04 28.38 0.15
CA ARG A 117 5.41 27.45 -0.93
C ARG A 117 6.68 27.86 -1.70
N GLU A 118 6.94 29.16 -1.82
CA GLU A 118 8.15 29.68 -2.47
C GLU A 118 9.37 29.74 -1.54
N GLN A 119 9.19 29.48 -0.23
CA GLN A 119 10.31 29.38 0.70
C GLN A 119 11.08 28.07 0.52
N PRO A 120 12.38 28.04 0.82
CA PRO A 120 13.20 26.83 0.89
C PRO A 120 12.61 25.81 1.87
N PHE A 121 12.79 24.51 1.60
CA PHE A 121 12.25 23.44 2.47
C PHE A 121 12.75 23.57 3.93
N GLN A 122 14.02 23.87 4.13
CA GLN A 122 14.57 24.08 5.48
C GLN A 122 13.85 25.20 6.26
N VAL A 123 13.40 26.27 5.59
CA VAL A 123 12.62 27.35 6.20
C VAL A 123 11.21 26.88 6.56
N ARG A 124 10.56 26.18 5.63
CA ARG A 124 9.24 25.59 5.89
C ARG A 124 9.29 24.54 7.00
N ARG A 125 10.36 23.73 7.04
CA ARG A 125 10.57 22.75 8.11
C ARG A 125 10.68 23.40 9.48
N ALA A 126 11.49 24.42 9.63
CA ALA A 126 11.63 25.18 10.87
C ALA A 126 10.29 25.83 11.30
N ALA A 127 9.53 26.36 10.33
CA ALA A 127 8.19 26.90 10.60
C ALA A 127 7.22 25.83 11.07
N LEU A 128 7.24 24.62 10.46
CA LEU A 128 6.42 23.48 10.88
C LEU A 128 6.76 23.06 12.33
N GLU A 129 8.03 22.87 12.63
CA GLU A 129 8.50 22.48 13.97
C GLU A 129 8.10 23.49 15.04
N SER A 130 8.26 24.79 14.74
CA SER A 130 7.86 25.86 15.65
C SER A 130 6.33 25.89 15.84
N ALA A 131 5.57 25.75 14.77
CA ALA A 131 4.11 25.83 14.81
C ALA A 131 3.45 24.65 15.54
N LEU A 132 4.11 23.49 15.53
CA LEU A 132 3.62 22.25 16.16
C LEU A 132 4.43 21.81 17.38
N ALA A 133 5.21 22.73 17.99
CA ALA A 133 6.07 22.41 19.12
C ALA A 133 5.29 21.87 20.32
N GLU A 134 4.08 22.38 20.56
CA GLU A 134 3.19 21.99 21.65
C GLU A 134 2.07 21.04 21.21
N ALA A 135 2.04 20.64 19.92
CA ALA A 135 1.00 19.76 19.42
C ALA A 135 1.16 18.34 20.00
N GLY A 136 0.02 17.76 20.37
CA GLY A 136 -0.09 16.41 20.90
C GLY A 136 -0.91 15.48 19.98
N PRO A 137 -1.05 14.22 20.39
CA PRO A 137 -1.85 13.27 19.63
C PRO A 137 -3.27 13.80 19.32
N PRO A 138 -3.78 13.55 18.11
CA PRO A 138 -3.30 12.65 17.06
C PRO A 138 -2.33 13.30 16.03
N VAL A 139 -1.77 14.48 16.30
CA VAL A 139 -0.89 15.22 15.40
C VAL A 139 0.56 15.03 15.83
N PHE A 140 1.43 14.71 14.89
CA PHE A 140 2.86 14.52 15.10
C PHE A 140 3.63 15.23 13.97
N VAL A 141 4.86 15.65 14.27
CA VAL A 141 5.81 16.09 13.26
C VAL A 141 6.75 14.91 12.95
N THR A 142 6.95 14.59 11.68
CA THR A 142 7.93 13.56 11.30
C THR A 142 9.32 13.95 11.81
N PRO A 143 10.14 13.04 12.35
CA PRO A 143 11.54 13.35 12.63
C PRO A 143 12.28 13.69 11.34
N ALA A 144 13.29 14.55 11.44
CA ALA A 144 14.16 14.91 10.33
C ALA A 144 15.62 15.04 10.78
N THR A 145 16.54 14.74 9.89
CA THR A 145 17.99 14.88 10.12
C THR A 145 18.69 15.31 8.83
N ASP A 146 19.79 16.01 8.96
CA ASP A 146 20.75 16.28 7.88
C ASP A 146 21.94 15.31 7.90
N ASP A 147 22.02 14.46 8.94
CA ASP A 147 23.04 13.43 9.07
C ASP A 147 22.68 12.17 8.28
N GLU A 148 23.49 11.86 7.26
CA GLU A 148 23.34 10.67 6.42
C GLU A 148 23.48 9.37 7.22
N ALA A 149 24.31 9.34 8.28
CA ALA A 149 24.48 8.12 9.09
C ALA A 149 23.23 7.82 9.91
N VAL A 150 22.57 8.85 10.44
CA VAL A 150 21.27 8.72 11.11
C VAL A 150 20.20 8.25 10.12
N ALA A 151 20.17 8.84 8.91
CA ALA A 151 19.23 8.41 7.87
C ALA A 151 19.43 6.93 7.45
N ARG A 152 20.69 6.45 7.40
CA ARG A 152 20.98 5.01 7.17
C ARG A 152 20.46 4.13 8.29
N THR A 153 20.65 4.55 9.53
CA THR A 153 20.12 3.84 10.70
C THR A 153 18.60 3.76 10.63
N TRP A 154 17.92 4.84 10.28
CA TRP A 154 16.46 4.83 10.09
C TRP A 154 16.04 3.89 8.95
N PHE A 155 16.77 3.93 7.83
CA PHE A 155 16.50 3.04 6.71
C PHE A 155 16.56 1.57 7.12
N GLU A 156 17.56 1.17 7.91
CA GLU A 156 17.75 -0.22 8.35
C GLU A 156 16.75 -0.66 9.42
N GLN A 157 16.37 0.22 10.34
CA GLN A 157 15.61 -0.15 11.53
C GLN A 157 14.12 0.09 11.42
N PHE A 158 13.70 1.20 10.81
CA PHE A 158 12.30 1.64 10.88
C PHE A 158 11.34 0.82 10.01
N GLU A 159 11.87 -0.02 9.17
CA GLU A 159 11.06 -0.97 8.41
C GLU A 159 10.25 -1.89 9.33
N GLY A 160 10.80 -2.29 10.48
CA GLY A 160 10.12 -3.09 11.48
C GLY A 160 8.89 -2.42 12.11
N ALA A 161 8.82 -1.10 12.03
CA ALA A 161 7.64 -0.30 12.42
C ALA A 161 6.65 -0.07 11.26
N GLY A 162 6.87 -0.69 10.10
CA GLY A 162 5.98 -0.56 8.93
C GLY A 162 6.27 0.66 8.06
N LEU A 163 7.43 1.30 8.20
CA LEU A 163 7.83 2.40 7.33
C LEU A 163 8.48 1.88 6.03
N ASP A 164 8.37 2.66 4.99
CA ASP A 164 8.65 2.26 3.60
C ASP A 164 10.07 2.66 3.13
N GLY A 165 10.92 3.08 4.08
CA GLY A 165 12.28 3.56 3.83
C GLY A 165 12.51 5.01 4.27
N VAL A 166 13.25 5.79 3.48
CA VAL A 166 13.62 7.17 3.76
C VAL A 166 13.21 8.09 2.59
N ALA A 167 12.70 9.27 2.93
CA ALA A 167 12.53 10.39 2.00
C ALA A 167 13.68 11.38 2.17
N ALA A 168 14.26 11.85 1.07
CA ALA A 168 15.34 12.83 1.07
C ALA A 168 14.91 14.05 0.26
N LYS A 169 15.00 15.22 0.88
CA LYS A 169 14.54 16.50 0.33
C LYS A 169 15.69 17.49 0.29
N PRO A 170 15.99 18.12 -0.87
CA PRO A 170 16.99 19.19 -0.91
C PRO A 170 16.61 20.33 0.05
N PRO A 171 17.53 20.84 0.91
CA PRO A 171 17.22 21.91 1.87
C PRO A 171 16.66 23.19 1.23
N GLY A 172 17.18 23.55 0.05
CA GLY A 172 16.74 24.72 -0.73
C GLY A 172 15.50 24.51 -1.57
N LEU A 173 14.83 23.35 -1.47
CA LEU A 173 13.71 22.98 -2.34
C LEU A 173 12.46 23.83 -2.07
N ARG A 174 11.96 24.54 -3.09
CA ARG A 174 10.65 25.18 -3.06
C ARG A 174 9.57 24.14 -3.27
N TYR A 175 8.35 24.41 -2.76
CA TYR A 175 7.23 23.47 -2.95
C TYR A 175 6.77 23.47 -4.41
N ARG A 176 6.80 22.31 -5.04
CA ARG A 176 6.38 22.11 -6.45
C ARG A 176 5.36 20.98 -6.50
N ALA A 177 4.07 21.35 -6.57
CA ALA A 177 2.97 20.41 -6.69
C ALA A 177 3.20 19.49 -7.89
N ASP A 178 2.90 18.21 -7.75
CA ASP A 178 2.96 17.15 -8.77
C ASP A 178 4.30 16.94 -9.50
N GLN A 179 5.35 17.66 -9.10
CA GLN A 179 6.69 17.47 -9.65
C GLN A 179 7.53 16.50 -8.81
N ARG A 180 8.35 15.69 -9.49
CA ARG A 180 9.28 14.73 -8.86
C ARG A 180 10.60 15.41 -8.51
N VAL A 181 10.59 16.17 -7.43
CA VAL A 181 11.69 17.05 -7.01
C VAL A 181 12.37 16.61 -5.70
N MET A 182 11.90 15.58 -5.07
CA MET A 182 12.52 14.94 -3.91
C MET A 182 12.81 13.45 -4.21
N PHE A 183 13.51 12.79 -3.31
CA PHE A 183 13.94 11.41 -3.49
C PHE A 183 13.28 10.49 -2.47
N LYS A 184 13.14 9.22 -2.82
CA LYS A 184 12.76 8.14 -1.92
C LYS A 184 13.70 6.97 -2.10
N ILE A 185 14.17 6.46 -1.00
CA ILE A 185 15.00 5.27 -0.89
C ILE A 185 14.13 4.19 -0.25
N LYS A 186 13.98 3.07 -0.93
CA LYS A 186 13.20 1.93 -0.48
C LYS A 186 14.05 0.68 -0.48
N HIS A 187 13.75 -0.25 0.43
CA HIS A 187 14.36 -1.58 0.37
C HIS A 187 14.04 -2.26 -0.96
N ALA A 188 15.07 -2.76 -1.62
CA ALA A 188 14.95 -3.56 -2.82
C ALA A 188 15.01 -5.03 -2.43
N ARG A 189 13.86 -5.68 -2.34
CA ARG A 189 13.75 -7.10 -2.08
C ARG A 189 13.43 -7.85 -3.33
N THR A 190 13.94 -9.07 -3.41
CA THR A 190 13.55 -10.00 -4.46
C THR A 190 13.02 -11.29 -3.86
N ALA A 191 12.14 -11.94 -4.58
CA ALA A 191 11.64 -13.27 -4.28
C ALA A 191 11.53 -14.08 -5.55
N ASP A 192 11.78 -15.37 -5.43
CA ASP A 192 11.48 -16.35 -6.47
C ASP A 192 10.06 -16.85 -6.28
N CYS A 193 9.19 -16.56 -7.24
CA CYS A 193 7.78 -16.90 -7.17
C CYS A 193 7.39 -17.88 -8.27
N VAL A 194 6.51 -18.81 -7.93
CA VAL A 194 5.85 -19.67 -8.91
C VAL A 194 4.83 -18.85 -9.71
N VAL A 195 4.84 -18.99 -11.03
CA VAL A 195 3.83 -18.39 -11.89
C VAL A 195 2.76 -19.44 -12.17
N ALA A 196 1.61 -19.32 -11.53
CA ALA A 196 0.53 -20.28 -11.61
C ALA A 196 -0.64 -19.85 -12.52
N GLY A 197 -0.56 -18.65 -13.12
CA GLY A 197 -1.55 -18.14 -14.05
C GLY A 197 -1.23 -16.76 -14.55
N PHE A 198 -2.04 -16.26 -15.47
CA PHE A 198 -1.95 -14.86 -15.91
C PHE A 198 -3.33 -14.29 -16.21
N ARG A 199 -3.45 -12.97 -16.17
CA ARG A 199 -4.64 -12.24 -16.62
C ARG A 199 -4.38 -11.62 -17.97
N TRP A 200 -5.45 -11.52 -18.76
CA TRP A 200 -5.43 -10.82 -20.04
C TRP A 200 -5.33 -9.31 -19.82
N HIS A 201 -4.71 -8.63 -20.76
CA HIS A 201 -4.67 -7.17 -20.75
C HIS A 201 -5.95 -6.59 -21.34
N LYS A 202 -6.43 -5.48 -20.77
CA LYS A 202 -7.66 -4.80 -21.23
C LYS A 202 -7.62 -4.34 -22.70
N SER A 203 -6.45 -4.17 -23.27
CA SER A 203 -6.26 -3.69 -24.67
C SER A 203 -6.15 -4.81 -25.69
N GLY A 204 -6.45 -6.06 -25.35
CA GLY A 204 -6.43 -7.17 -26.30
C GLY A 204 -5.77 -8.45 -25.78
N PRO A 205 -5.58 -9.45 -26.63
CA PRO A 205 -5.13 -10.80 -26.26
C PRO A 205 -3.61 -10.84 -26.00
N VAL A 206 -3.15 -10.09 -25.01
CA VAL A 206 -1.77 -10.09 -24.51
C VAL A 206 -1.77 -10.22 -22.99
N VAL A 207 -0.65 -10.64 -22.41
CA VAL A 207 -0.51 -10.83 -20.96
C VAL A 207 -0.66 -9.50 -20.23
N GLY A 208 -1.62 -9.42 -19.33
CA GLY A 208 -1.88 -8.27 -18.46
C GLY A 208 -0.99 -8.29 -17.21
N SER A 209 -1.02 -9.40 -16.48
CA SER A 209 -0.24 -9.64 -15.27
C SER A 209 -0.03 -11.13 -15.05
N LEU A 210 1.10 -11.49 -14.45
CA LEU A 210 1.38 -12.84 -13.97
C LEU A 210 0.83 -12.99 -12.54
N LEU A 211 0.22 -14.12 -12.23
CA LEU A 211 -0.25 -14.47 -10.89
C LEU A 211 0.85 -15.27 -10.18
N LEU A 212 1.29 -14.75 -9.02
CA LEU A 212 2.44 -15.24 -8.28
C LEU A 212 2.02 -16.04 -7.06
N GLY A 213 2.72 -17.14 -6.82
CA GLY A 213 2.52 -18.01 -5.67
C GLY A 213 3.80 -18.31 -4.90
N LEU A 214 3.64 -18.57 -3.60
CA LEU A 214 4.65 -19.15 -2.74
C LEU A 214 4.05 -20.36 -1.99
N TYR A 215 4.86 -21.37 -1.79
CA TYR A 215 4.47 -22.57 -1.04
C TYR A 215 4.56 -22.33 0.48
N GLU A 216 3.58 -22.80 1.20
CA GLU A 216 3.64 -22.95 2.66
C GLU A 216 4.35 -24.26 3.05
N GLU A 217 4.70 -24.38 4.34
CA GLU A 217 5.32 -25.60 4.89
C GLU A 217 4.42 -26.83 4.69
N GLY A 218 3.09 -26.66 4.66
CA GLY A 218 2.11 -27.69 4.35
C GLY A 218 2.07 -28.13 2.88
N GLY A 219 2.80 -27.45 1.99
CA GLY A 219 2.86 -27.76 0.58
C GLY A 219 1.78 -27.10 -0.28
N ASP A 220 0.92 -26.27 0.30
CA ASP A 220 -0.09 -25.52 -0.42
C ASP A 220 0.52 -24.29 -1.11
N LEU A 221 0.11 -24.05 -2.36
CA LEU A 221 0.52 -22.87 -3.12
C LEU A 221 -0.42 -21.70 -2.85
N ASN A 222 0.05 -20.69 -2.11
CA ASN A 222 -0.71 -19.50 -1.82
C ASN A 222 -0.45 -18.38 -2.83
N HIS A 223 -1.50 -17.66 -3.22
CA HIS A 223 -1.37 -16.48 -4.05
C HIS A 223 -0.80 -15.31 -3.25
N VAL A 224 0.39 -14.84 -3.62
CA VAL A 224 1.09 -13.76 -2.92
C VAL A 224 1.01 -12.40 -3.60
N GLY A 225 0.59 -12.35 -4.85
CA GLY A 225 0.46 -11.09 -5.58
C GLY A 225 0.53 -11.27 -7.09
N VAL A 226 0.76 -10.16 -7.77
CA VAL A 226 0.87 -10.14 -9.23
C VAL A 226 2.12 -9.41 -9.68
N ALA A 227 2.73 -9.85 -10.77
CA ALA A 227 3.70 -9.05 -11.52
C ALA A 227 3.00 -8.42 -12.72
N ALA A 228 3.16 -7.10 -12.89
CA ALA A 228 2.54 -6.35 -13.98
C ALA A 228 3.50 -5.26 -14.49
N SER A 229 2.95 -4.22 -15.15
CA SER A 229 3.76 -3.10 -15.69
C SER A 229 4.72 -3.49 -16.80
N PHE A 230 4.35 -4.50 -17.59
CA PHE A 230 5.13 -4.90 -18.76
C PHE A 230 4.94 -3.92 -19.93
N PRO A 231 6.00 -3.57 -20.67
CA PRO A 231 5.87 -2.94 -21.98
C PRO A 231 5.08 -3.83 -22.96
N MET A 232 4.42 -3.25 -23.96
CA MET A 232 3.58 -4.01 -24.91
C MET A 232 4.37 -5.09 -25.66
N THR A 233 5.63 -4.84 -25.99
CA THR A 233 6.52 -5.84 -26.60
C THR A 233 6.71 -7.07 -25.71
N ARG A 234 6.94 -6.84 -24.40
CA ARG A 234 7.11 -7.92 -23.42
C ARG A 234 5.79 -8.67 -23.19
N ARG A 235 4.64 -7.99 -23.19
CA ARG A 235 3.32 -8.62 -23.06
C ARG A 235 3.04 -9.64 -24.17
N ARG A 236 3.48 -9.35 -25.39
CA ARG A 236 3.36 -10.26 -26.52
C ARG A 236 4.31 -11.45 -26.39
N ALA A 237 5.57 -11.20 -26.10
CA ALA A 237 6.57 -12.27 -25.91
C ALA A 237 6.17 -13.25 -24.79
N LEU A 238 5.57 -12.74 -23.70
CA LEU A 238 5.07 -13.58 -22.62
C LEU A 238 4.00 -14.59 -23.08
N LEU A 239 3.20 -14.29 -24.11
CA LEU A 239 2.21 -15.27 -24.62
C LEU A 239 2.88 -16.51 -25.16
N ASP A 240 3.95 -16.35 -25.95
CA ASP A 240 4.69 -17.45 -26.56
C ASP A 240 5.45 -18.24 -25.46
N GLU A 241 6.05 -17.53 -24.51
CA GLU A 241 6.78 -18.13 -23.39
C GLU A 241 5.85 -18.94 -22.46
N LEU A 242 4.62 -18.50 -22.26
CA LEU A 242 3.63 -19.15 -21.40
C LEU A 242 2.81 -20.23 -22.11
N ALA A 243 2.80 -20.24 -23.45
CA ALA A 243 1.97 -21.17 -24.22
C ALA A 243 2.15 -22.64 -23.83
N PRO A 244 3.41 -23.16 -23.63
CA PRO A 244 3.60 -24.56 -23.27
C PRO A 244 3.03 -24.95 -21.91
N TYR A 245 2.78 -23.99 -21.02
CA TYR A 245 2.33 -24.23 -19.65
C TYR A 245 0.83 -24.00 -19.46
N ARG A 246 0.11 -23.56 -20.49
CA ARG A 246 -1.34 -23.28 -20.40
C ARG A 246 -2.11 -24.55 -20.15
N MET A 247 -3.14 -24.42 -19.30
CA MET A 247 -4.11 -25.47 -19.02
C MET A 247 -5.45 -25.12 -19.65
N ASP A 248 -6.15 -26.10 -20.19
CA ASP A 248 -7.49 -25.92 -20.80
C ASP A 248 -8.61 -25.80 -19.74
N GLY A 249 -8.30 -26.04 -18.48
CA GLY A 249 -9.22 -25.96 -17.34
C GLY A 249 -8.45 -25.86 -16.03
N PHE A 250 -9.19 -26.00 -14.94
CA PHE A 250 -8.65 -25.87 -13.59
C PHE A 250 -8.44 -27.21 -12.87
N ASP A 251 -8.70 -28.34 -13.53
CA ASP A 251 -8.55 -29.65 -12.94
C ASP A 251 -7.09 -29.92 -12.54
N GLY A 252 -6.89 -30.28 -11.28
CA GLY A 252 -5.55 -30.48 -10.72
C GLY A 252 -4.74 -29.20 -10.48
N HIS A 253 -5.28 -28.03 -10.78
CA HIS A 253 -4.61 -26.76 -10.49
C HIS A 253 -4.70 -26.41 -8.99
N PRO A 254 -3.61 -25.96 -8.32
CA PRO A 254 -3.63 -25.64 -6.87
C PRO A 254 -4.74 -24.63 -6.48
N TRP A 255 -5.08 -23.74 -7.41
CA TRP A 255 -6.12 -22.73 -7.22
C TRP A 255 -7.46 -23.08 -7.91
N GLY A 256 -7.67 -24.34 -8.29
CA GLY A 256 -8.84 -24.79 -9.06
C GLY A 256 -10.16 -24.59 -8.32
N ALA A 257 -10.20 -24.90 -7.02
CA ALA A 257 -11.38 -24.71 -6.19
C ALA A 257 -11.90 -23.26 -6.17
N TRP A 258 -10.99 -22.29 -6.34
CA TRP A 258 -11.35 -20.88 -6.40
C TRP A 258 -11.93 -20.48 -7.76
N ALA A 259 -11.42 -21.02 -8.86
CA ALA A 259 -11.94 -20.74 -10.20
C ALA A 259 -13.41 -21.19 -10.34
N GLY A 260 -13.77 -22.30 -9.69
CA GLY A 260 -15.15 -22.77 -9.61
C GLY A 260 -16.09 -21.80 -8.90
N SER A 261 -15.62 -21.03 -7.93
CA SER A 261 -16.43 -20.03 -7.21
C SER A 261 -16.68 -18.75 -8.03
N ILE A 262 -15.82 -18.42 -9.01
CA ILE A 262 -16.04 -17.29 -9.94
C ILE A 262 -16.97 -17.70 -11.09
N VAL A 263 -16.80 -18.89 -11.63
CA VAL A 263 -17.59 -19.39 -12.78
C VAL A 263 -18.98 -19.91 -12.34
N GLY A 264 -19.12 -20.33 -11.09
CA GLY A 264 -20.33 -20.96 -10.54
C GLY A 264 -21.39 -20.01 -9.97
N ASN A 265 -21.22 -18.69 -10.04
CA ASN A 265 -22.24 -17.74 -9.58
C ASN A 265 -22.81 -16.92 -10.74
N PRO A 266 -23.80 -17.45 -11.49
CA PRO A 266 -24.48 -16.70 -12.57
C PRO A 266 -25.23 -15.46 -12.05
N ALA A 267 -25.44 -15.33 -10.74
CA ALA A 267 -26.04 -14.14 -10.13
C ALA A 267 -25.12 -12.89 -10.17
N ALA A 268 -23.83 -13.05 -10.46
CA ALA A 268 -22.93 -11.92 -10.67
C ALA A 268 -23.04 -11.31 -12.08
N MET A 269 -23.76 -11.98 -13.01
CA MET A 269 -24.00 -11.51 -14.39
C MET A 269 -25.42 -10.97 -14.61
N ALA A 270 -26.31 -11.05 -13.62
CA ALA A 270 -27.66 -10.50 -13.73
C ALA A 270 -27.74 -9.13 -13.06
N GLY A 271 -27.96 -8.11 -13.87
CA GLY A 271 -28.33 -6.77 -13.39
C GLY A 271 -29.65 -6.79 -12.59
N PRO A 272 -30.03 -5.71 -11.92
CA PRO A 272 -31.08 -5.70 -10.90
C PRO A 272 -32.48 -5.82 -11.53
N GLY A 273 -33.15 -6.92 -11.23
CA GLY A 273 -34.58 -7.08 -11.61
C GLY A 273 -35.19 -8.43 -11.21
N SER A 274 -36.07 -8.39 -10.25
CA SER A 274 -37.20 -9.29 -9.91
C SER A 274 -37.01 -10.44 -8.92
N GLY A 275 -37.70 -10.34 -7.78
CA GLY A 275 -38.49 -11.37 -7.13
C GLY A 275 -37.88 -12.13 -5.94
N ALA A 276 -38.35 -11.81 -4.75
CA ALA A 276 -38.24 -12.60 -3.50
C ALA A 276 -39.33 -13.69 -3.47
N PRO A 277 -39.50 -14.57 -2.41
CA PRO A 277 -38.57 -15.07 -1.39
C PRO A 277 -38.59 -16.58 -1.19
N GLY A 278 -37.60 -17.14 -0.53
CA GLY A 278 -37.60 -18.52 -0.05
C GLY A 278 -36.70 -18.73 1.15
N SER A 279 -37.28 -18.92 2.32
CA SER A 279 -36.63 -19.20 3.58
C SER A 279 -36.00 -20.61 3.60
N GLY A 280 -34.71 -20.68 3.86
CA GLY A 280 -34.00 -21.93 4.15
C GLY A 280 -32.73 -21.61 4.94
N ALA A 281 -32.66 -22.05 6.19
CA ALA A 281 -31.50 -21.90 7.04
C ALA A 281 -30.31 -22.68 6.50
N PRO A 282 -29.09 -22.12 6.45
CA PRO A 282 -27.91 -22.87 6.09
C PRO A 282 -27.25 -23.49 7.32
N GLY A 283 -26.85 -24.72 7.16
CA GLY A 283 -26.04 -25.47 8.10
C GLY A 283 -24.64 -24.84 8.27
N SER A 284 -24.20 -24.85 9.50
CA SER A 284 -22.88 -24.49 9.98
C SER A 284 -21.77 -25.30 9.32
N GLY A 285 -20.86 -24.67 8.57
CA GLY A 285 -19.72 -25.36 7.97
C GLY A 285 -18.85 -24.50 7.06
N ALA A 286 -18.85 -23.16 7.21
CA ALA A 286 -17.85 -22.36 6.53
C ALA A 286 -16.55 -22.38 7.35
N PRO A 287 -15.39 -22.74 6.72
CA PRO A 287 -14.11 -22.67 7.40
C PRO A 287 -13.79 -21.22 7.79
N ASP A 288 -13.12 -21.07 8.92
CA ASP A 288 -12.63 -19.79 9.43
C ASP A 288 -11.82 -19.07 8.34
N PRO A 289 -12.18 -17.83 7.96
CA PRO A 289 -11.46 -17.08 6.91
C PRO A 289 -9.99 -16.80 7.24
N ALA A 290 -9.53 -17.08 8.47
CA ALA A 290 -8.13 -16.97 8.87
C ALA A 290 -7.28 -18.20 8.49
N VAL A 291 -7.90 -19.34 8.11
CA VAL A 291 -7.22 -20.63 7.84
C VAL A 291 -7.30 -21.04 6.38
N ALA A 292 -8.18 -20.45 5.58
CA ALA A 292 -8.23 -20.73 4.15
C ALA A 292 -7.09 -19.95 3.44
N GLY A 293 -6.13 -20.68 2.86
CA GLY A 293 -5.07 -20.10 2.02
C GLY A 293 -5.65 -19.07 1.05
N ARG A 294 -5.08 -17.86 1.05
CA ARG A 294 -5.64 -16.73 0.28
C ARG A 294 -5.54 -17.00 -1.21
N LEU A 295 -6.67 -17.07 -1.85
CA LEU A 295 -6.83 -17.31 -3.28
C LEU A 295 -6.77 -16.01 -4.08
N PRO A 296 -6.34 -16.02 -5.36
CA PRO A 296 -6.25 -14.82 -6.18
C PRO A 296 -7.65 -14.20 -6.42
N GLY A 297 -7.83 -12.93 -6.11
CA GLY A 297 -8.99 -12.16 -6.56
C GLY A 297 -10.14 -12.02 -5.59
N GLY A 298 -9.88 -12.04 -4.30
CA GLY A 298 -10.89 -11.59 -3.32
C GLY A 298 -11.47 -10.24 -3.79
N LEU A 299 -12.81 -10.17 -3.92
CA LEU A 299 -13.52 -8.96 -4.31
C LEU A 299 -13.20 -7.86 -3.28
N SER A 300 -12.52 -6.83 -3.72
CA SER A 300 -12.33 -5.59 -2.96
C SER A 300 -13.19 -4.49 -3.57
N ARG A 301 -13.47 -3.43 -2.80
CA ARG A 301 -14.20 -2.26 -3.32
C ARG A 301 -13.51 -1.61 -4.53
N TRP A 302 -12.20 -1.83 -4.69
CA TRP A 302 -11.38 -1.24 -5.74
C TRP A 302 -11.34 -2.05 -7.03
N ASN A 303 -11.85 -3.29 -7.00
CA ASN A 303 -11.84 -4.20 -8.15
C ASN A 303 -13.22 -4.81 -8.48
N ARG A 304 -14.30 -4.29 -7.86
CA ARG A 304 -15.66 -4.81 -8.04
C ARG A 304 -16.10 -4.83 -9.51
N ASP A 305 -15.66 -3.84 -10.28
CA ASP A 305 -16.03 -3.67 -11.70
C ASP A 305 -14.93 -4.17 -12.67
N LYS A 306 -13.92 -4.90 -12.15
CA LYS A 306 -12.85 -5.43 -12.97
C LYS A 306 -13.08 -6.89 -13.27
N ASP A 307 -12.85 -7.27 -14.54
CA ASP A 307 -12.72 -8.67 -14.90
C ASP A 307 -11.49 -9.26 -14.19
N LEU A 308 -11.73 -10.18 -13.27
CA LEU A 308 -10.72 -10.89 -12.50
C LEU A 308 -10.46 -12.29 -13.05
N SER A 309 -11.05 -12.64 -14.20
CA SER A 309 -10.77 -13.90 -14.89
C SER A 309 -9.27 -14.05 -15.17
N TRP A 310 -8.81 -15.27 -15.22
CA TRP A 310 -7.42 -15.58 -15.45
C TRP A 310 -7.25 -16.92 -16.17
N GLN A 311 -6.15 -17.06 -16.89
CA GLN A 311 -5.75 -18.28 -17.58
C GLN A 311 -4.85 -19.10 -16.64
N PRO A 312 -5.22 -20.35 -16.29
CA PRO A 312 -4.37 -21.21 -15.49
C PRO A 312 -3.13 -21.68 -16.24
N LEU A 313 -2.04 -21.79 -15.50
CA LEU A 313 -0.77 -22.34 -15.95
C LEU A 313 -0.37 -23.49 -15.03
N ARG A 314 0.23 -24.55 -15.57
CA ARG A 314 0.91 -25.54 -14.73
C ARG A 314 1.97 -24.80 -13.88
N PRO A 315 2.00 -25.01 -12.55
CA PRO A 315 2.88 -24.26 -11.64
C PRO A 315 4.33 -24.75 -11.70
N GLU A 316 4.90 -24.73 -12.90
CA GLU A 316 6.25 -25.20 -13.24
C GLU A 316 7.24 -24.06 -13.49
N LEU A 317 6.71 -22.87 -13.79
CA LEU A 317 7.53 -21.69 -14.06
C LEU A 317 7.85 -20.93 -12.77
N VAL A 318 9.12 -20.55 -12.62
CA VAL A 318 9.58 -19.67 -11.55
C VAL A 318 10.12 -18.37 -12.15
N CYS A 319 9.77 -17.27 -11.52
CA CYS A 319 10.35 -15.96 -11.85
C CYS A 319 10.84 -15.24 -10.59
N GLU A 320 11.95 -14.54 -10.75
CA GLU A 320 12.40 -13.56 -9.77
C GLU A 320 11.61 -12.26 -9.94
N VAL A 321 11.08 -11.75 -8.83
CA VAL A 321 10.36 -10.48 -8.80
C VAL A 321 10.96 -9.57 -7.73
N ALA A 322 10.98 -8.27 -7.99
CA ALA A 322 11.20 -7.29 -6.94
C ALA A 322 9.88 -6.90 -6.30
N TYR A 323 9.86 -6.81 -4.98
CA TYR A 323 8.70 -6.40 -4.20
C TYR A 323 9.08 -5.37 -3.14
N ASP A 324 8.12 -4.56 -2.69
CA ASP A 324 8.37 -3.54 -1.67
C ASP A 324 8.43 -4.17 -0.28
N HIS A 325 7.31 -4.70 0.20
CA HIS A 325 7.20 -5.44 1.47
C HIS A 325 5.97 -6.34 1.48
N MET A 326 5.89 -7.19 2.49
CA MET A 326 4.74 -8.06 2.73
C MET A 326 3.68 -7.35 3.57
N GLU A 327 2.43 -7.59 3.26
CA GLU A 327 1.28 -7.25 4.10
C GLU A 327 0.56 -8.57 4.42
N GLY A 328 0.76 -9.05 5.65
CA GLY A 328 0.39 -10.42 6.01
C GLY A 328 1.13 -11.43 5.12
N SER A 329 0.37 -12.27 4.41
CA SER A 329 0.92 -13.29 3.50
C SER A 329 1.03 -12.85 2.03
N ARG A 330 0.89 -11.55 1.71
CA ARG A 330 0.87 -11.05 0.33
C ARG A 330 1.81 -9.87 0.13
N PHE A 331 2.29 -9.71 -1.11
CA PHE A 331 2.94 -8.46 -1.52
C PHE A 331 1.95 -7.31 -1.46
N ARG A 332 2.32 -6.24 -0.76
CA ARG A 332 1.49 -5.05 -0.62
C ARG A 332 1.19 -4.38 -1.95
N HIS A 333 2.18 -4.31 -2.83
CA HIS A 333 2.08 -3.69 -4.14
C HIS A 333 2.33 -4.69 -5.25
N THR A 334 2.00 -4.30 -6.48
CA THR A 334 2.35 -5.07 -7.67
C THR A 334 3.86 -5.27 -7.74
N ALA A 335 4.29 -6.52 -7.77
CA ALA A 335 5.69 -6.87 -7.92
C ALA A 335 6.21 -6.58 -9.34
N GLN A 336 7.51 -6.38 -9.45
CA GLN A 336 8.18 -6.12 -10.72
C GLN A 336 8.93 -7.36 -11.17
N PHE A 337 8.54 -7.91 -12.31
CA PHE A 337 9.25 -9.03 -12.93
C PHE A 337 10.70 -8.63 -13.24
N ARG A 338 11.65 -9.48 -12.84
CA ARG A 338 13.08 -9.32 -13.11
C ARG A 338 13.53 -10.26 -14.22
N ARG A 339 13.39 -11.56 -14.00
CA ARG A 339 13.81 -12.62 -14.93
C ARG A 339 13.11 -13.93 -14.62
N TRP A 340 13.16 -14.84 -15.58
CA TRP A 340 12.85 -16.24 -15.33
C TRP A 340 13.97 -16.93 -14.53
N ARG A 341 13.58 -17.92 -13.74
CA ARG A 341 14.48 -18.73 -12.91
C ARG A 341 14.34 -20.22 -13.26
N PRO A 342 14.85 -20.65 -14.45
CA PRO A 342 14.79 -22.05 -14.85
C PRO A 342 15.66 -22.96 -13.96
N ASP A 343 16.56 -22.36 -13.19
CA ASP A 343 17.43 -22.98 -12.21
C ASP A 343 16.76 -23.26 -10.86
N ARG A 344 15.52 -22.76 -10.64
CA ARG A 344 14.79 -22.90 -9.38
C ARG A 344 13.67 -23.91 -9.50
N GLU A 345 13.63 -24.86 -8.58
CA GLU A 345 12.51 -25.77 -8.45
C GLU A 345 11.28 -25.04 -7.87
N PRO A 346 10.09 -25.17 -8.47
CA PRO A 346 8.89 -24.46 -8.00
C PRO A 346 8.59 -24.67 -6.51
N ARG A 347 8.71 -25.90 -6.01
CA ARG A 347 8.44 -26.21 -4.60
C ARG A 347 9.47 -25.60 -3.62
N SER A 348 10.62 -25.17 -4.09
CA SER A 348 11.59 -24.43 -3.28
C SER A 348 11.21 -22.96 -3.05
N CYS A 349 10.22 -22.46 -3.79
CA CYS A 349 9.74 -21.08 -3.66
C CYS A 349 8.76 -20.97 -2.48
N THR A 350 9.29 -20.83 -1.28
CA THR A 350 8.53 -20.77 -0.03
C THR A 350 8.61 -19.39 0.62
N TYR A 351 7.77 -19.14 1.62
CA TYR A 351 7.82 -17.92 2.43
C TYR A 351 9.13 -17.76 3.23
N ALA A 352 9.88 -18.85 3.47
CA ALA A 352 11.14 -18.80 4.21
C ALA A 352 12.24 -17.97 3.53
N GLN A 353 12.13 -17.76 2.20
CA GLN A 353 13.07 -16.90 1.47
C GLN A 353 12.85 -15.41 1.68
N LEU A 354 11.70 -15.01 2.26
CA LEU A 354 11.33 -13.62 2.39
C LEU A 354 12.02 -13.00 3.60
N ASP A 355 12.64 -11.84 3.38
CA ASP A 355 13.19 -11.05 4.47
C ASP A 355 12.07 -10.61 5.42
N ARG A 356 12.26 -10.88 6.71
CA ARG A 356 11.38 -10.40 7.77
C ARG A 356 12.09 -9.25 8.48
N PRO A 357 11.53 -8.02 8.43
CA PRO A 357 12.08 -6.92 9.18
C PRO A 357 12.13 -7.25 10.68
N VAL A 358 13.20 -6.83 11.33
CA VAL A 358 13.26 -6.88 12.79
C VAL A 358 12.21 -5.94 13.35
N SER A 359 11.39 -6.41 14.30
CA SER A 359 10.35 -5.59 14.92
C SER A 359 10.96 -4.32 15.54
N PHE A 360 10.35 -3.18 15.27
CA PHE A 360 10.74 -1.88 15.81
C PHE A 360 9.49 -1.14 16.29
N GLU A 361 9.60 -0.48 17.44
CA GLU A 361 8.46 0.22 18.06
C GLU A 361 8.25 1.60 17.40
N LEU A 362 7.07 1.83 16.84
CA LEU A 362 6.73 3.09 16.18
C LEU A 362 6.82 4.31 17.12
N ALA A 363 6.55 4.12 18.41
CA ALA A 363 6.70 5.16 19.41
C ALA A 363 8.14 5.72 19.46
N GLN A 364 9.15 4.88 19.21
CA GLN A 364 10.55 5.30 19.16
C GLN A 364 10.82 6.14 17.89
N VAL A 365 10.16 5.86 16.76
CA VAL A 365 10.27 6.69 15.54
C VAL A 365 9.73 8.09 15.83
N LEU A 366 8.56 8.19 16.47
CA LEU A 366 7.92 9.47 16.76
C LEU A 366 8.64 10.27 17.85
N SER A 367 9.44 9.63 18.70
CA SER A 367 10.25 10.28 19.74
C SER A 367 11.67 10.60 19.31
N ALA A 368 12.12 10.14 18.14
CA ALA A 368 13.42 10.45 17.57
C ALA A 368 13.40 11.91 17.07
N ARG A 369 13.76 12.84 17.94
CA ARG A 369 13.94 14.28 17.63
C ARG A 369 15.39 14.61 17.39
#